data_8be77dc8cd4b66d37f8ca2b23c889759
#
_entry.id   8be77dc8cd4b66d37f8ca2b23c889759
#
_cell.length_a   1.000
_cell.length_b   1.000
_cell.length_c   1.000
_cell.angle_alpha   90.00
_cell.angle_beta   90.00
_cell.angle_gamma   90.00
#
_symmetry.space_group_name_H-M   'P 1'
#
loop_
_entity.id
_entity.type
_entity.pdbx_description
1 polymer ?
#
loop_
_entity_poly.entity_id
_entity_poly.type
_entity_poly.pdbx_seq_one_letter_code
_entity_poly.pdbx_strand_id
1 'polypeptide(L)'
;MKRIILITEELSNSTPYERTLLQLFGQEIQIRSFSVRKHDYPSMPKDADLYLISCTSSDAYKEVSAYLPADKPTLPAKITYLKRDIEALQQLPAGTRAILVNFSMQMAIESIAELHRLGITQIQLFPFCPGMTVPPRIEMAITPGEP
;
A
#
# COMPACT_ATOMS: atom_id res chain seq x y z
N MET A 1 3.11 -26.61 2.93
CA MET A 1 2.43 -25.33 3.18
C MET A 1 3.45 -24.29 3.60
N LYS A 2 3.55 -23.21 2.88
CA LYS A 2 4.47 -22.11 3.21
C LYS A 2 3.82 -21.16 4.21
N ARG A 3 4.61 -20.70 5.16
CA ARG A 3 4.14 -19.77 6.20
C ARG A 3 4.63 -18.37 5.92
N ILE A 4 3.67 -17.42 5.86
CA ILE A 4 3.94 -16.01 5.59
C ILE A 4 3.53 -15.20 6.82
N ILE A 5 4.42 -14.35 7.28
CA ILE A 5 4.12 -13.33 8.28
C ILE A 5 3.92 -12.01 7.56
N LEU A 6 2.78 -11.39 7.81
CA LEU A 6 2.41 -10.08 7.26
C LEU A 6 2.37 -9.07 8.40
N ILE A 7 3.11 -7.99 8.26
CA ILE A 7 3.15 -6.90 9.24
C ILE A 7 2.67 -5.62 8.58
N THR A 8 1.61 -5.03 9.11
CA THR A 8 1.02 -3.78 8.64
C THR A 8 0.98 -2.75 9.77
N GLU A 9 0.77 -1.49 9.46
CA GLU A 9 0.62 -0.47 10.52
C GLU A 9 -0.62 -0.71 11.37
N GLU A 10 -1.75 -0.96 10.73
CA GLU A 10 -2.99 -1.33 11.41
C GLU A 10 -3.45 -2.71 10.95
N LEU A 11 -4.04 -3.47 11.87
CA LEU A 11 -4.48 -4.84 11.55
C LEU A 11 -5.57 -4.86 10.46
N SER A 12 -6.41 -3.83 10.41
CA SER A 12 -7.42 -3.69 9.35
C SER A 12 -6.81 -3.62 7.94
N ASN A 13 -5.57 -3.13 7.83
CA ASN A 13 -4.87 -3.03 6.55
C ASN A 13 -4.37 -4.39 6.04
N SER A 14 -4.35 -5.42 6.88
CA SER A 14 -3.88 -6.75 6.48
C SER A 14 -4.86 -7.48 5.55
N THR A 15 -6.16 -7.22 5.69
CA THR A 15 -7.21 -7.94 4.96
C THR A 15 -7.08 -7.91 3.44
N PRO A 16 -6.82 -6.76 2.79
CA PRO A 16 -6.60 -6.73 1.34
C PRO A 16 -5.40 -7.58 0.90
N TYR A 17 -4.31 -7.53 1.65
CA TYR A 17 -3.12 -8.33 1.35
C TYR A 17 -3.39 -9.82 1.51
N GLU A 18 -4.01 -10.22 2.61
CA GLU A 18 -4.36 -11.62 2.86
C GLU A 18 -5.25 -12.17 1.75
N ARG A 19 -6.27 -11.42 1.36
CA ARG A 19 -7.18 -11.79 0.28
C ARG A 19 -6.43 -12.02 -1.03
N THR A 20 -5.58 -11.08 -1.41
CA THR A 20 -4.80 -11.18 -2.65
C THR A 20 -3.86 -12.37 -2.62
N LEU A 21 -3.14 -12.58 -1.53
CA LEU A 21 -2.22 -13.70 -1.40
C LEU A 21 -2.95 -15.05 -1.45
N LEU A 22 -4.10 -15.16 -0.79
CA LEU A 22 -4.92 -16.38 -0.83
C LEU A 22 -5.53 -16.63 -2.21
N GLN A 23 -5.88 -15.57 -2.95
CA GLN A 23 -6.34 -15.72 -4.33
C GLN A 23 -5.23 -16.22 -5.26
N LEU A 24 -4.00 -15.77 -5.04
CA LEU A 24 -2.86 -16.15 -5.88
C LEU A 24 -2.32 -17.55 -5.57
N PHE A 25 -2.26 -17.92 -4.30
CA PHE A 25 -1.56 -19.12 -3.84
C PHE A 25 -2.46 -20.16 -3.19
N GLY A 26 -3.72 -19.82 -2.95
CA GLY A 26 -4.70 -20.76 -2.41
C GLY A 26 -4.29 -21.37 -1.08
N GLN A 27 -4.44 -22.69 -1.00
CA GLN A 27 -4.15 -23.45 0.22
C GLN A 27 -2.66 -23.80 0.39
N GLU A 28 -1.80 -23.34 -0.49
CA GLU A 28 -0.36 -23.61 -0.40
C GLU A 28 0.32 -22.73 0.64
N ILE A 29 -0.37 -21.69 1.13
CA ILE A 29 0.16 -20.75 2.10
C ILE A 29 -0.70 -20.65 3.36
N GLN A 30 -0.06 -20.32 4.44
CA GLN A 30 -0.68 -19.92 5.69
C GLN A 30 -0.18 -18.53 6.06
N ILE A 31 -1.10 -17.61 6.35
CA ILE A 31 -0.77 -16.23 6.67
C ILE A 31 -1.11 -15.93 8.12
N ARG A 32 -0.20 -15.27 8.83
CA ARG A 32 -0.46 -14.65 10.14
C ARG A 32 -0.10 -13.18 10.06
N SER A 33 -1.03 -12.34 10.54
CA SER A 33 -0.89 -10.89 10.47
C SER A 33 -0.59 -10.30 11.83
N PHE A 34 0.31 -9.33 11.85
CA PHE A 34 0.69 -8.55 13.02
C PHE A 34 0.59 -7.06 12.68
N SER A 35 0.47 -6.23 13.70
CA SER A 35 0.28 -4.80 13.51
C SER A 35 1.25 -3.99 14.36
N VAL A 36 1.80 -2.94 13.75
CA VAL A 36 2.68 -2.00 14.47
C VAL A 36 1.90 -1.32 15.59
N ARG A 37 0.68 -0.87 15.30
CA ARG A 37 -0.14 -0.16 16.28
C ARG A 37 -0.50 -1.01 17.49
N LYS A 38 -0.79 -2.31 17.29
CA LYS A 38 -1.05 -3.24 18.42
C LYS A 38 0.21 -3.64 19.16
N HIS A 39 1.37 -3.41 18.57
CA HIS A 39 2.66 -3.81 19.12
C HIS A 39 2.73 -5.32 19.44
N ASP A 40 2.16 -6.14 18.59
CA ASP A 40 2.13 -7.61 18.72
C ASP A 40 3.20 -8.32 17.91
N TYR A 41 3.89 -7.60 17.01
CA TYR A 41 4.95 -8.15 16.17
C TYR A 41 6.17 -8.71 16.95
N PRO A 42 6.51 -8.29 18.18
CA PRO A 42 7.59 -8.95 18.93
C PRO A 42 7.32 -10.44 19.20
N SER A 43 6.06 -10.85 19.23
CA SER A 43 5.67 -12.25 19.44
C SER A 43 5.58 -13.07 18.16
N MET A 44 5.88 -12.51 17.00
CA MET A 44 5.79 -13.23 15.74
C MET A 44 6.78 -14.41 15.68
N PRO A 45 6.39 -15.50 15.01
CA PRO A 45 7.30 -16.62 14.77
C PRO A 45 8.55 -16.18 14.00
N LYS A 46 9.71 -16.74 14.36
CA LYS A 46 10.98 -16.45 13.71
C LYS A 46 11.35 -17.46 12.63
N ASP A 47 10.52 -18.47 12.43
CA ASP A 47 10.75 -19.61 11.54
C ASP A 47 9.80 -19.65 10.34
N ALA A 48 9.15 -18.54 10.03
CA ALA A 48 8.31 -18.44 8.83
C ALA A 48 9.17 -18.47 7.56
N ASP A 49 8.54 -18.82 6.43
CA ASP A 49 9.22 -18.88 5.14
C ASP A 49 9.42 -17.50 4.51
N LEU A 50 8.55 -16.54 4.82
CA LEU A 50 8.59 -15.20 4.26
C LEU A 50 7.98 -14.18 5.23
N TYR A 51 8.59 -13.00 5.29
CA TYR A 51 8.10 -11.83 6.04
C TYR A 51 7.76 -10.72 5.05
N LEU A 52 6.50 -10.29 5.04
CA LEU A 52 6.02 -9.16 4.23
C LEU A 52 5.73 -7.98 5.15
N ILE A 53 6.31 -6.83 4.83
CA ILE A 53 6.17 -5.63 5.65
C ILE A 53 5.54 -4.52 4.81
N SER A 54 4.37 -4.06 5.25
CA SER A 54 3.67 -2.92 4.67
C SER A 54 3.56 -1.81 5.71
N CYS A 55 4.63 -1.04 5.85
CA CYS A 55 4.67 0.13 6.72
C CYS A 55 4.86 1.38 5.87
N THR A 56 4.06 2.41 6.14
CA THR A 56 4.13 3.68 5.41
C THR A 56 5.18 4.62 5.97
N SER A 57 5.54 4.47 7.26
CA SER A 57 6.58 5.28 7.88
C SER A 57 7.90 4.55 7.98
N SER A 58 9.00 5.28 7.78
CA SER A 58 10.36 4.76 7.96
C SER A 58 10.64 4.35 9.40
N ASP A 59 10.04 5.03 10.37
CA ASP A 59 10.23 4.73 11.79
C ASP A 59 9.57 3.40 12.16
N ALA A 60 8.34 3.16 11.70
CA ALA A 60 7.65 1.89 11.88
C ALA A 60 8.43 0.73 11.24
N TYR A 61 8.97 0.96 10.04
CA TYR A 61 9.80 -0.05 9.38
C TYR A 61 11.06 -0.40 10.17
N LYS A 62 11.77 0.62 10.69
CA LYS A 62 12.96 0.41 11.52
C LYS A 62 12.64 -0.34 12.81
N GLU A 63 11.55 0.03 13.45
CA GLU A 63 11.09 -0.62 14.69
C GLU A 63 10.82 -2.10 14.46
N VAL A 64 10.08 -2.45 13.43
CA VAL A 64 9.76 -3.83 13.07
C VAL A 64 11.01 -4.59 12.66
N SER A 65 11.91 -3.96 11.91
CA SER A 65 13.12 -4.60 11.38
C SER A 65 14.02 -5.16 12.47
N ALA A 66 14.02 -4.57 13.67
CA ALA A 66 14.79 -5.07 14.80
C ALA A 66 14.34 -6.47 15.27
N TYR A 67 13.11 -6.87 14.95
CA TYR A 67 12.54 -8.16 15.35
C TYR A 67 12.55 -9.21 14.23
N LEU A 68 12.99 -8.84 13.04
CA LEU A 68 13.02 -9.76 11.90
C LEU A 68 14.23 -10.70 11.97
N PRO A 69 14.07 -12.00 11.64
CA PRO A 69 15.20 -12.91 11.56
C PRO A 69 16.09 -12.56 10.35
N ALA A 70 17.40 -12.52 10.57
CA ALA A 70 18.37 -12.14 9.54
C ALA A 70 18.52 -13.19 8.42
N ASP A 71 18.18 -14.43 8.71
CA ASP A 71 18.34 -15.58 7.81
C ASP A 71 17.08 -15.90 6.98
N LYS A 72 16.04 -15.09 7.08
CA LYS A 72 14.77 -15.31 6.37
C LYS A 72 14.48 -14.21 5.36
N PRO A 73 13.83 -14.56 4.24
CA PRO A 73 13.43 -13.55 3.26
C PRO A 73 12.47 -12.53 3.86
N THR A 74 12.77 -11.26 3.65
CA THR A 74 11.92 -10.14 4.04
C THR A 74 11.71 -9.24 2.85
N LEU A 75 10.46 -8.95 2.51
CA LEU A 75 10.10 -8.12 1.38
C LEU A 75 9.17 -6.99 1.82
N PRO A 76 9.39 -5.77 1.32
CA PRO A 76 8.40 -4.72 1.45
C PRO A 76 7.18 -5.07 0.59
N ALA A 77 5.99 -4.93 1.15
CA ALA A 77 4.74 -5.09 0.44
C ALA A 77 4.08 -3.72 0.30
N LYS A 78 3.68 -3.38 -0.91
CA LYS A 78 2.94 -2.15 -1.19
C LYS A 78 1.67 -2.51 -1.94
N ILE A 79 0.55 -1.90 -1.55
CA ILE A 79 -0.65 -1.93 -2.37
C ILE A 79 -0.36 -1.03 -3.58
N THR A 80 -0.52 -1.60 -4.76
CA THR A 80 -0.45 -0.87 -6.01
C THR A 80 -1.83 -0.79 -6.64
N TYR A 81 -1.98 0.06 -7.64
CA TYR A 81 -3.23 0.19 -8.37
C TYR A 81 -3.52 -1.05 -9.21
N LEU A 82 -4.80 -1.36 -9.41
CA LEU A 82 -5.21 -2.43 -10.31
C LEU A 82 -4.85 -2.06 -11.74
N LYS A 83 -4.40 -3.05 -12.51
CA LYS A 83 -4.03 -2.86 -13.92
C LYS A 83 -5.15 -2.21 -14.74
N ARG A 84 -6.41 -2.63 -14.54
CA ARG A 84 -7.57 -2.05 -15.23
C ARG A 84 -7.75 -0.57 -14.93
N ASP A 85 -7.47 -0.15 -13.70
CA ASP A 85 -7.61 1.26 -13.30
C ASP A 85 -6.49 2.10 -13.90
N ILE A 86 -5.27 1.57 -13.96
CA ILE A 86 -4.15 2.20 -14.66
C ILE A 86 -4.46 2.34 -16.15
N GLU A 87 -4.98 1.31 -16.79
CA GLU A 87 -5.37 1.35 -18.19
C GLU A 87 -6.46 2.41 -18.45
N ALA A 88 -7.45 2.52 -17.55
CA ALA A 88 -8.47 3.54 -17.63
C ALA A 88 -7.89 4.96 -17.50
N LEU A 89 -6.96 5.17 -16.58
CA LEU A 89 -6.28 6.46 -16.43
C LEU A 89 -5.43 6.82 -17.65
N GLN A 90 -4.80 5.84 -18.29
CA GLN A 90 -4.01 6.05 -19.51
C GLN A 90 -4.86 6.52 -20.70
N GLN A 91 -6.17 6.23 -20.69
CA GLN A 91 -7.10 6.66 -21.75
C GLN A 91 -7.60 8.09 -21.57
N LEU A 92 -7.34 8.72 -20.41
CA LEU A 92 -7.77 10.09 -20.19
C LEU A 92 -7.01 11.08 -21.08
N PRO A 93 -7.69 12.15 -21.54
CA PRO A 93 -7.03 13.16 -22.37
C PRO A 93 -5.85 13.83 -21.64
N ALA A 94 -4.82 14.16 -22.39
CA ALA A 94 -3.70 14.92 -21.87
C ALA A 94 -4.19 16.26 -21.30
N GLY A 95 -3.68 16.65 -20.13
CA GLY A 95 -4.09 17.87 -19.44
C GLY A 95 -5.34 17.74 -18.57
N THR A 96 -5.96 16.54 -18.49
CA THR A 96 -7.03 16.27 -17.52
C THR A 96 -6.56 16.63 -16.12
N ARG A 97 -7.36 17.38 -15.37
CA ARG A 97 -7.04 17.86 -14.04
C ARG A 97 -7.77 17.03 -13.00
N ALA A 98 -7.03 16.38 -12.12
CA ALA A 98 -7.58 15.50 -11.10
C ALA A 98 -6.95 15.79 -9.73
N ILE A 99 -7.74 15.66 -8.67
CA ILE A 99 -7.20 15.56 -7.32
C ILE A 99 -6.94 14.10 -6.98
N LEU A 100 -5.84 13.85 -6.30
CA LEU A 100 -5.58 12.55 -5.68
C LEU A 100 -5.81 12.69 -4.17
N VAL A 101 -6.87 12.04 -3.69
CA VAL A 101 -7.34 12.16 -2.31
C VAL A 101 -6.72 11.06 -1.46
N ASN A 102 -6.07 11.46 -0.38
CA ASN A 102 -5.59 10.53 0.63
C ASN A 102 -5.70 11.15 2.03
N PHE A 103 -5.42 10.40 3.08
CA PHE A 103 -5.59 10.86 4.46
C PHE A 103 -4.65 11.99 4.87
N SER A 104 -3.45 12.04 4.27
CA SER A 104 -2.47 13.08 4.55
C SER A 104 -1.85 13.59 3.25
N MET A 105 -1.25 14.79 3.31
CA MET A 105 -0.52 15.37 2.18
C MET A 105 0.63 14.45 1.73
N GLN A 106 1.38 13.90 2.67
CA GLN A 106 2.48 12.99 2.34
C GLN A 106 2.00 11.75 1.62
N MET A 107 0.93 11.11 2.09
CA MET A 107 0.35 9.94 1.44
C MET A 107 -0.18 10.26 0.04
N ALA A 108 -0.80 11.43 -0.14
CA ALA A 108 -1.26 11.89 -1.45
C ALA A 108 -0.08 12.10 -2.43
N ILE A 109 0.99 12.73 -1.98
CA ILE A 109 2.20 12.94 -2.79
C ILE A 109 2.85 11.61 -3.18
N GLU A 110 2.96 10.67 -2.24
CA GLU A 110 3.50 9.33 -2.51
C GLU A 110 2.63 8.56 -3.51
N SER A 111 1.31 8.68 -3.41
CA SER A 111 0.38 8.06 -4.35
C SER A 111 0.53 8.63 -5.77
N ILE A 112 0.73 9.94 -5.89
CA ILE A 112 1.00 10.58 -7.19
C ILE A 112 2.33 10.08 -7.76
N ALA A 113 3.37 10.00 -6.94
CA ALA A 113 4.66 9.47 -7.36
C ALA A 113 4.56 8.04 -7.88
N GLU A 114 3.74 7.20 -7.24
CA GLU A 114 3.48 5.84 -7.70
C GLU A 114 2.76 5.80 -9.05
N LEU A 115 1.77 6.67 -9.26
CA LEU A 115 1.09 6.78 -10.56
C LEU A 115 2.07 7.21 -11.66
N HIS A 116 2.94 8.18 -11.38
CA HIS A 116 3.98 8.60 -12.31
C HIS A 116 4.93 7.43 -12.65
N ARG A 117 5.33 6.65 -11.64
CA ARG A 117 6.16 5.46 -11.84
C ARG A 117 5.47 4.42 -12.73
N LEU A 118 4.15 4.30 -12.64
CA LEU A 118 3.34 3.41 -13.48
C LEU A 118 3.02 3.97 -14.87
N GLY A 119 3.56 5.14 -15.22
CA GLY A 119 3.43 5.73 -16.54
C GLY A 119 2.25 6.70 -16.71
N ILE A 120 1.56 7.07 -15.65
CA ILE A 120 0.47 8.06 -15.70
C ILE A 120 1.09 9.46 -15.58
N THR A 121 1.46 10.04 -16.72
CA THR A 121 2.16 11.33 -16.77
C THR A 121 1.42 12.39 -17.59
N GLN A 122 0.38 12.02 -18.33
CA GLN A 122 -0.35 12.94 -19.21
C GLN A 122 -1.42 13.76 -18.48
N ILE A 123 -1.84 13.36 -17.29
CA ILE A 123 -2.84 14.09 -16.49
C ILE A 123 -2.16 14.93 -15.41
N GLN A 124 -2.82 16.02 -15.01
CA GLN A 124 -2.35 16.89 -13.93
C GLN A 124 -2.94 16.42 -12.60
N LEU A 125 -2.10 15.91 -11.72
CA LEU A 125 -2.48 15.37 -10.43
C LEU A 125 -2.14 16.38 -9.33
N PHE A 126 -3.14 16.71 -8.52
CA PHE A 126 -2.99 17.61 -7.37
C PHE A 126 -3.22 16.79 -6.09
N PRO A 127 -2.25 16.81 -5.15
CA PRO A 127 -2.45 16.13 -3.88
C PRO A 127 -3.54 16.81 -3.07
N PHE A 128 -4.41 16.02 -2.47
CA PHE A 128 -5.54 16.50 -1.67
C PHE A 128 -5.70 15.66 -0.41
N CYS A 129 -5.91 16.31 0.71
CA CYS A 129 -6.22 15.66 1.98
C CYS A 129 -7.35 16.41 2.69
N PRO A 130 -7.99 15.80 3.71
CA PRO A 130 -9.07 16.47 4.45
C PRO A 130 -8.67 17.85 4.98
N GLY A 131 -9.55 18.81 4.87
CA GLY A 131 -9.33 20.20 5.29
C GLY A 131 -8.82 21.14 4.21
N MET A 132 -8.50 20.63 3.04
CA MET A 132 -8.07 21.46 1.90
C MET A 132 -9.25 21.92 1.06
N THR A 133 -9.02 23.02 0.32
CA THR A 133 -9.95 23.50 -0.70
C THR A 133 -9.61 22.85 -2.05
N VAL A 134 -10.64 22.39 -2.77
CA VAL A 134 -10.45 21.83 -4.11
C VAL A 134 -9.92 22.91 -5.06
N PRO A 135 -8.83 22.64 -5.79
CA PRO A 135 -8.34 23.56 -6.82
C PRO A 135 -9.38 23.82 -7.92
N PRO A 136 -9.30 24.96 -8.64
CA PRO A 136 -10.26 25.23 -9.73
C PRO A 136 -10.06 24.27 -10.90
N ARG A 137 -11.15 24.04 -11.65
CA ARG A 137 -11.16 23.21 -12.88
C ARG A 137 -10.77 21.76 -12.65
N ILE A 138 -11.08 21.21 -11.50
CA ILE A 138 -10.91 19.77 -11.26
C ILE A 138 -12.05 19.01 -11.93
N GLU A 139 -11.67 18.03 -12.73
CA GLU A 139 -12.62 17.22 -13.52
C GLU A 139 -12.95 15.90 -12.83
N MET A 140 -12.04 15.38 -11.99
CA MET A 140 -12.25 14.12 -11.30
C MET A 140 -11.43 14.02 -10.02
N ALA A 141 -11.79 13.05 -9.19
CA ALA A 141 -11.03 12.67 -8.00
C ALA A 141 -10.57 11.22 -8.12
N ILE A 142 -9.37 10.95 -7.70
CA ILE A 142 -8.79 9.59 -7.66
C ILE A 142 -8.55 9.26 -6.19
N THR A 143 -9.05 8.09 -5.76
CA THR A 143 -8.83 7.56 -4.43
C THR A 143 -8.05 6.25 -4.52
N PRO A 144 -6.85 6.15 -3.94
CA PRO A 144 -6.09 4.91 -4.01
C PRO A 144 -6.64 3.87 -3.05
N GLY A 145 -7.18 2.78 -3.60
CA GLY A 145 -7.41 1.54 -2.88
C GLY A 145 -8.44 1.50 -1.77
N GLU A 146 -9.24 2.54 -1.61
CA GLU A 146 -10.35 2.51 -0.65
C GLU A 146 -11.60 1.92 -1.29
N PRO A 147 -12.27 0.96 -0.62
CA PRO A 147 -13.55 0.44 -1.09
C PRO A 147 -14.67 1.48 -1.00
#